data_1b8997d7b21e7d73da45da2d297e8890
#
_entry.id   1b8997d7b21e7d73da45da2d297e8890
#
_cell.length_a   1.000
_cell.length_b   1.000
_cell.length_c   1.000
_cell.angle_alpha   90.00
_cell.angle_beta   90.00
_cell.angle_gamma   90.00
#
_symmetry.space_group_name_H-M   'P 1'
#
loop_
_entity.id
_entity.type
_entity.pdbx_description
1 polymer ?
#
loop_
_entity_poly.entity_id
_entity_poly.type
_entity_poly.pdbx_seq_one_letter_code
_entity_poly.pdbx_strand_id
1 'polypeptide(L)'
;MLWTLVVPLKPLAVAKSRLAPAAGGLRPGLALAFAQDTVAAAADCAAVGGVVVVTDDPTAGAALAALGAEVVPDEPAAGLNAALRHGARRARAGGRPVPVAALSADLPALRARELQRVLEHASEHGRSFLPDAAGTGTTLLAASPGHALRPLFGGASRAAHRASGAEEITAADVDSVRRDVDTAEDLRAALLLGVGPHSATLAGMQATAYTYSAETRSGSVLLDDGTPVPFDAAAFDAGGLRLLRPGQRVRIRTEGEGGDRRVVFLTLQTFPDPV
;
A
#
# COMPACT_ATOMS: atom_id res chain seq x y z
N MET A 1 19.79 13.75 -8.13
CA MET A 1 18.60 14.51 -8.60
C MET A 1 17.45 14.12 -7.70
N LEU A 2 16.66 15.08 -7.16
CA LEU A 2 15.54 14.75 -6.30
C LEU A 2 14.23 14.76 -7.08
N TRP A 3 13.46 13.68 -6.99
CA TRP A 3 12.18 13.51 -7.65
C TRP A 3 11.02 14.03 -6.81
N THR A 4 10.01 14.59 -7.46
CA THR A 4 8.71 14.81 -6.83
C THR A 4 7.75 13.71 -7.29
N LEU A 5 7.23 12.96 -6.34
CA LEU A 5 6.26 11.89 -6.62
C LEU A 5 4.83 12.44 -6.61
N VAL A 6 4.01 11.97 -7.53
CA VAL A 6 2.57 12.25 -7.58
C VAL A 6 1.81 10.96 -7.32
N VAL A 7 1.06 10.92 -6.22
CA VAL A 7 0.30 9.77 -5.77
C VAL A 7 -1.19 10.10 -5.83
N PRO A 8 -1.94 9.55 -6.79
CA PRO A 8 -3.37 9.76 -6.89
C PRO A 8 -4.11 8.78 -5.98
N LEU A 9 -5.08 9.26 -5.22
CA LEU A 9 -5.89 8.41 -4.35
C LEU A 9 -7.36 8.73 -4.51
N LYS A 10 -8.13 7.73 -4.95
CA LYS A 10 -9.60 7.81 -5.03
C LYS A 10 -10.21 7.90 -3.62
N PRO A 11 -11.41 8.47 -3.47
CA PRO A 11 -12.12 8.41 -2.19
C PRO A 11 -12.18 6.98 -1.66
N LEU A 12 -11.87 6.81 -0.36
CA LEU A 12 -11.74 5.50 0.29
C LEU A 12 -13.01 4.64 0.14
N ALA A 13 -14.18 5.28 0.12
CA ALA A 13 -15.47 4.60 -0.04
C ALA A 13 -15.59 3.81 -1.35
N VAL A 14 -14.88 4.21 -2.42
CA VAL A 14 -14.93 3.55 -3.74
C VAL A 14 -13.62 2.85 -4.11
N ALA A 15 -12.57 3.06 -3.33
CA ALA A 15 -11.27 2.43 -3.57
C ALA A 15 -11.33 0.92 -3.36
N LYS A 16 -10.49 0.15 -4.09
CA LYS A 16 -10.26 -1.28 -3.89
C LYS A 16 -11.51 -2.17 -3.92
N SER A 17 -12.45 -1.90 -4.82
CA SER A 17 -13.71 -2.68 -4.94
C SER A 17 -13.48 -4.17 -5.16
N ARG A 18 -12.38 -4.59 -5.82
CA ARG A 18 -12.02 -5.99 -6.04
C ARG A 18 -11.57 -6.71 -4.75
N LEU A 19 -11.16 -5.97 -3.72
CA LEU A 19 -10.88 -6.53 -2.39
C LEU A 19 -12.15 -6.73 -1.56
N ALA A 20 -13.30 -6.18 -1.94
CA ALA A 20 -14.54 -6.25 -1.17
C ALA A 20 -14.93 -7.69 -0.74
N PRO A 21 -14.81 -8.74 -1.58
CA PRO A 21 -15.14 -10.09 -1.18
C PRO A 21 -14.26 -10.64 -0.03
N ALA A 22 -13.00 -10.19 0.05
CA ALA A 22 -12.05 -10.67 1.04
C ALA A 22 -11.94 -9.74 2.25
N ALA A 23 -12.08 -8.42 2.06
CA ALA A 23 -11.86 -7.41 3.08
C ALA A 23 -13.14 -6.89 3.75
N GLY A 24 -14.32 -7.07 3.11
CA GLY A 24 -15.58 -6.60 3.64
C GLY A 24 -15.55 -5.13 4.03
N GLY A 25 -15.98 -4.83 5.27
CA GLY A 25 -15.99 -3.48 5.84
C GLY A 25 -14.60 -2.87 6.07
N LEU A 26 -13.52 -3.67 6.09
CA LEU A 26 -12.15 -3.20 6.27
C LEU A 26 -11.56 -2.56 5.00
N ARG A 27 -12.21 -2.71 3.86
CA ARG A 27 -11.72 -2.24 2.56
C ARG A 27 -11.29 -0.76 2.55
N PRO A 28 -12.06 0.21 3.07
CA PRO A 28 -11.63 1.60 3.13
C PRO A 28 -10.39 1.81 4.00
N GLY A 29 -10.34 1.14 5.17
CA GLY A 29 -9.18 1.18 6.07
C GLY A 29 -7.92 0.60 5.42
N LEU A 30 -8.03 -0.53 4.71
CA LEU A 30 -6.92 -1.12 3.97
C LEU A 30 -6.43 -0.20 2.84
N ALA A 31 -7.35 0.43 2.10
CA ALA A 31 -6.97 1.39 1.06
C ALA A 31 -6.18 2.57 1.63
N LEU A 32 -6.58 3.08 2.79
CA LEU A 32 -5.85 4.12 3.51
C LEU A 32 -4.49 3.63 3.99
N ALA A 33 -4.43 2.45 4.63
CA ALA A 33 -3.19 1.87 5.14
C ALA A 33 -2.16 1.62 4.02
N PHE A 34 -2.60 1.12 2.86
CA PHE A 34 -1.71 0.96 1.70
C PHE A 34 -1.13 2.29 1.24
N ALA A 35 -1.96 3.34 1.17
CA ALA A 35 -1.51 4.68 0.79
C ALA A 35 -0.54 5.27 1.83
N GLN A 36 -0.80 5.05 3.12
CA GLN A 36 0.08 5.50 4.20
C GLN A 36 1.45 4.82 4.12
N ASP A 37 1.50 3.49 3.98
CA ASP A 37 2.77 2.75 3.85
C ASP A 37 3.52 3.16 2.57
N THR A 38 2.79 3.34 1.47
CA THR A 38 3.38 3.79 0.19
C THR A 38 4.00 5.19 0.34
N VAL A 39 3.28 6.15 0.92
CA VAL A 39 3.74 7.52 1.09
C VAL A 39 4.89 7.61 2.10
N ALA A 40 4.82 6.87 3.21
CA ALA A 40 5.90 6.82 4.19
C ALA A 40 7.20 6.29 3.57
N ALA A 41 7.15 5.15 2.88
CA ALA A 41 8.32 4.58 2.20
C ALA A 41 8.86 5.49 1.08
N ALA A 42 7.97 6.22 0.39
CA ALA A 42 8.35 7.20 -0.62
C ALA A 42 9.05 8.42 0.00
N ALA A 43 8.58 8.92 1.14
CA ALA A 43 9.20 10.02 1.86
C ALA A 43 10.58 9.66 2.44
N ASP A 44 10.76 8.40 2.85
CA ASP A 44 12.05 7.86 3.33
C ASP A 44 13.07 7.61 2.22
N CYS A 45 12.67 7.71 0.94
CA CYS A 45 13.55 7.48 -0.19
C CYS A 45 14.49 8.66 -0.44
N ALA A 46 15.82 8.44 -0.38
CA ALA A 46 16.82 9.49 -0.55
C ALA A 46 16.79 10.18 -1.94
N ALA A 47 16.19 9.53 -2.95
CA ALA A 47 16.00 10.12 -4.28
C ALA A 47 14.73 10.97 -4.40
N VAL A 48 13.91 11.05 -3.34
CA VAL A 48 12.62 11.78 -3.31
C VAL A 48 12.78 13.09 -2.53
N GLY A 49 12.41 14.20 -3.16
CA GLY A 49 12.42 15.53 -2.54
C GLY A 49 11.04 16.00 -2.07
N GLY A 50 9.97 15.31 -2.46
CA GLY A 50 8.61 15.61 -2.04
C GLY A 50 7.59 14.65 -2.63
N VAL A 51 6.44 14.55 -1.96
CA VAL A 51 5.30 13.73 -2.40
C VAL A 51 4.07 14.64 -2.48
N VAL A 52 3.43 14.66 -3.64
CA VAL A 52 2.15 15.34 -3.89
C VAL A 52 1.05 14.28 -3.98
N VAL A 53 0.13 14.31 -3.06
CA VAL A 53 -1.05 13.43 -3.07
C VAL A 53 -2.23 14.17 -3.68
N VAL A 54 -2.89 13.57 -4.66
CA VAL A 54 -4.10 14.12 -5.30
C VAL A 54 -5.31 13.33 -4.82
N THR A 55 -6.15 13.96 -3.99
CA THR A 55 -7.33 13.30 -3.42
C THR A 55 -8.37 14.31 -2.94
N ASP A 56 -9.66 13.96 -3.07
CA ASP A 56 -10.79 14.69 -2.47
C ASP A 56 -11.28 14.03 -1.17
N ASP A 57 -10.65 12.95 -0.72
CA ASP A 57 -10.99 12.28 0.54
C ASP A 57 -10.36 13.01 1.73
N PRO A 58 -11.14 13.64 2.62
CA PRO A 58 -10.60 14.44 3.71
C PRO A 58 -9.84 13.59 4.75
N THR A 59 -10.29 12.35 4.99
CA THR A 59 -9.64 11.43 5.93
C THR A 59 -8.28 11.00 5.40
N ALA A 60 -8.24 10.60 4.14
CA ALA A 60 -6.97 10.23 3.49
C ALA A 60 -6.04 11.44 3.39
N GLY A 61 -6.58 12.60 3.00
CA GLY A 61 -5.80 13.84 2.91
C GLY A 61 -5.12 14.19 4.22
N ALA A 62 -5.87 14.21 5.34
CA ALA A 62 -5.33 14.51 6.65
C ALA A 62 -4.25 13.49 7.09
N ALA A 63 -4.51 12.19 6.89
CA ALA A 63 -3.58 11.13 7.27
C ALA A 63 -2.27 11.18 6.47
N LEU A 64 -2.32 11.48 5.17
CA LEU A 64 -1.15 11.54 4.29
C LEU A 64 -0.38 12.86 4.45
N ALA A 65 -1.07 13.97 4.76
CA ALA A 65 -0.41 15.23 5.15
C ALA A 65 0.41 15.08 6.43
N ALA A 66 -0.08 14.31 7.41
CA ALA A 66 0.66 14.00 8.65
C ALA A 66 1.97 13.23 8.40
N LEU A 67 2.10 12.54 7.25
CA LEU A 67 3.34 11.88 6.79
C LEU A 67 4.24 12.81 5.97
N GLY A 68 3.93 14.10 5.89
CA GLY A 68 4.73 15.10 5.17
C GLY A 68 4.40 15.26 3.68
N ALA A 69 3.33 14.63 3.18
CA ALA A 69 2.90 14.84 1.81
C ALA A 69 2.18 16.18 1.63
N GLU A 70 2.39 16.82 0.49
CA GLU A 70 1.56 17.93 0.04
C GLU A 70 0.25 17.35 -0.53
N VAL A 71 -0.89 17.71 0.04
CA VAL A 71 -2.20 17.23 -0.44
C VAL A 71 -2.88 18.31 -1.28
N VAL A 72 -3.32 17.92 -2.46
CA VAL A 72 -4.07 18.80 -3.38
C VAL A 72 -5.39 18.12 -3.79
N PRO A 73 -6.48 18.88 -3.99
CA PRO A 73 -7.75 18.33 -4.43
C PRO A 73 -7.66 17.79 -5.87
N ASP A 74 -8.53 16.83 -6.22
CA ASP A 74 -8.69 16.36 -7.60
C ASP A 74 -9.63 17.32 -8.37
N GLU A 75 -9.18 18.57 -8.53
CA GLU A 75 -9.97 19.62 -9.19
C GLU A 75 -10.51 19.25 -10.59
N PRO A 76 -9.79 18.47 -11.43
CA PRO A 76 -10.38 18.06 -12.70
C PRO A 76 -11.53 17.07 -12.52
N ALA A 77 -11.53 16.24 -11.44
CA ALA A 77 -12.45 15.14 -11.21
C ALA A 77 -12.74 14.29 -12.47
N ALA A 78 -11.74 14.24 -13.37
CA ALA A 78 -11.85 13.67 -14.72
C ALA A 78 -11.04 12.35 -14.85
N GLY A 79 -10.85 11.67 -13.72
CA GLY A 79 -10.23 10.36 -13.61
C GLY A 79 -8.71 10.39 -13.42
N LEU A 80 -8.15 9.20 -13.24
CA LEU A 80 -6.76 8.96 -12.80
C LEU A 80 -5.72 9.75 -13.60
N ASN A 81 -5.78 9.73 -14.92
CA ASN A 81 -4.80 10.40 -15.76
C ASN A 81 -4.90 11.94 -15.68
N ALA A 82 -6.08 12.48 -15.41
CA ALA A 82 -6.29 13.91 -15.19
C ALA A 82 -5.73 14.34 -13.84
N ALA A 83 -5.99 13.57 -12.77
CA ALA A 83 -5.42 13.77 -11.44
C ALA A 83 -3.89 13.76 -11.47
N LEU A 84 -3.28 12.80 -12.16
CA LEU A 84 -1.82 12.72 -12.32
C LEU A 84 -1.24 13.93 -13.08
N ARG A 85 -1.91 14.40 -14.14
CA ARG A 85 -1.48 15.64 -14.83
C ARG A 85 -1.61 16.87 -13.93
N HIS A 86 -2.68 16.93 -13.11
CA HIS A 86 -2.88 18.02 -12.14
C HIS A 86 -1.76 18.02 -11.10
N GLY A 87 -1.50 16.91 -10.43
CA GLY A 87 -0.40 16.78 -9.48
C GLY A 87 0.98 17.07 -10.07
N ALA A 88 1.23 16.65 -11.33
CA ALA A 88 2.49 16.96 -12.01
C ALA A 88 2.65 18.47 -12.31
N ARG A 89 1.57 19.17 -12.64
CA ARG A 89 1.60 20.63 -12.75
C ARG A 89 1.88 21.30 -11.41
N ARG A 90 1.25 20.83 -10.35
CA ARG A 90 1.48 21.32 -8.98
C ARG A 90 2.95 21.15 -8.56
N ALA A 91 3.51 19.95 -8.78
CA ALA A 91 4.91 19.65 -8.48
C ALA A 91 5.89 20.60 -9.20
N ARG A 92 5.50 21.13 -10.34
CA ARG A 92 6.33 22.03 -11.18
C ARG A 92 5.98 23.53 -11.03
N ALA A 93 5.06 23.89 -10.14
CA ALA A 93 4.57 25.26 -10.00
C ALA A 93 5.66 26.27 -9.54
N GLY A 94 6.78 25.80 -8.98
CA GLY A 94 7.89 26.62 -8.54
C GLY A 94 8.81 27.18 -9.66
N GLY A 95 8.47 26.97 -10.94
CA GLY A 95 9.21 27.50 -12.10
C GLY A 95 10.54 26.80 -12.39
N ARG A 96 11.01 25.91 -11.52
CA ARG A 96 12.20 25.08 -11.78
C ARG A 96 11.80 23.79 -12.50
N PRO A 97 12.55 23.32 -13.49
CA PRO A 97 12.33 22.04 -14.13
C PRO A 97 12.71 20.90 -13.15
N VAL A 98 11.71 20.35 -12.45
CA VAL A 98 11.90 19.21 -11.54
C VAL A 98 11.47 17.91 -12.20
N PRO A 99 12.16 16.79 -11.93
CA PRO A 99 11.73 15.47 -12.36
C PRO A 99 10.48 15.08 -11.56
N VAL A 100 9.51 14.49 -12.25
CA VAL A 100 8.23 14.08 -11.64
C VAL A 100 7.93 12.63 -11.99
N ALA A 101 7.53 11.84 -11.02
CA ALA A 101 7.05 10.49 -11.25
C ALA A 101 5.65 10.27 -10.65
N ALA A 102 4.74 9.69 -11.42
CA ALA A 102 3.51 9.12 -10.90
C ALA A 102 3.81 7.79 -10.22
N LEU A 103 3.26 7.56 -9.04
CA LEU A 103 3.40 6.32 -8.28
C LEU A 103 2.02 5.83 -7.86
N SER A 104 1.75 4.54 -8.00
CA SER A 104 0.53 3.92 -7.47
C SER A 104 0.44 4.09 -5.95
N ALA A 105 -0.76 4.35 -5.43
CA ALA A 105 -1.00 4.56 -4.00
C ALA A 105 -1.11 3.26 -3.17
N ASP A 106 -1.01 2.12 -3.81
CA ASP A 106 -1.38 0.80 -3.28
C ASP A 106 -0.22 -0.19 -3.31
N LEU A 107 0.95 0.29 -2.94
CA LEU A 107 2.20 -0.46 -2.82
C LEU A 107 2.56 -0.67 -1.34
N PRO A 108 1.77 -1.43 -0.56
CA PRO A 108 1.96 -1.53 0.89
C PRO A 108 3.30 -2.14 1.31
N ALA A 109 3.95 -2.88 0.42
CA ALA A 109 5.26 -3.48 0.64
C ALA A 109 6.43 -2.61 0.12
N LEU A 110 6.16 -1.38 -0.33
CA LEU A 110 7.16 -0.49 -0.93
C LEU A 110 8.37 -0.30 -0.01
N ARG A 111 9.58 -0.44 -0.60
CA ARG A 111 10.85 -0.21 0.07
C ARG A 111 11.57 0.98 -0.54
N ALA A 112 11.98 1.92 0.30
CA ALA A 112 12.69 3.13 -0.13
C ALA A 112 13.92 2.85 -1.00
N ARG A 113 14.69 1.80 -0.68
CA ARG A 113 15.90 1.40 -1.45
C ARG A 113 15.56 0.86 -2.85
N GLU A 114 14.45 0.13 -3.00
CA GLU A 114 14.00 -0.37 -4.29
C GLU A 114 13.46 0.77 -5.15
N LEU A 115 12.66 1.67 -4.56
CA LEU A 115 12.20 2.89 -5.21
C LEU A 115 13.37 3.76 -5.69
N GLN A 116 14.41 3.91 -4.87
CA GLN A 116 15.61 4.65 -5.24
C GLN A 116 16.25 4.07 -6.51
N ARG A 117 16.45 2.75 -6.60
CA ARG A 117 17.00 2.10 -7.80
C ARG A 117 16.14 2.36 -9.04
N VAL A 118 14.81 2.29 -8.90
CA VAL A 118 13.90 2.59 -10.01
C VAL A 118 14.05 4.04 -10.48
N LEU A 119 14.15 5.00 -9.55
CA LEU A 119 14.31 6.42 -9.87
C LEU A 119 15.70 6.74 -10.43
N GLU A 120 16.74 6.02 -10.03
CA GLU A 120 18.08 6.10 -10.63
C GLU A 120 18.04 5.68 -12.11
N HIS A 121 17.46 4.52 -12.43
CA HIS A 121 17.23 4.09 -13.82
C HIS A 121 16.37 5.09 -14.59
N ALA A 122 15.34 5.64 -13.96
CA ALA A 122 14.48 6.64 -14.60
C ALA A 122 15.24 7.93 -14.98
N SER A 123 16.30 8.25 -14.25
CA SER A 123 17.12 9.44 -14.49
C SER A 123 17.93 9.37 -15.80
N GLU A 124 18.11 8.19 -16.35
CA GLU A 124 18.85 7.95 -17.61
C GLU A 124 18.01 8.25 -18.84
N HIS A 125 16.69 8.44 -18.68
CA HIS A 125 15.73 8.57 -19.77
C HIS A 125 14.90 9.85 -19.65
N GLY A 126 14.42 10.36 -20.77
CA GLY A 126 13.48 11.48 -20.78
C GLY A 126 12.13 11.12 -20.17
N ARG A 127 11.65 9.91 -20.48
CA ARG A 127 10.45 9.29 -19.90
C ARG A 127 10.65 7.79 -19.77
N SER A 128 10.24 7.24 -18.64
CA SER A 128 10.34 5.80 -18.37
C SER A 128 9.20 5.33 -17.48
N PHE A 129 8.96 4.03 -17.46
CA PHE A 129 7.90 3.44 -16.62
C PHE A 129 8.32 2.06 -16.09
N LEU A 130 7.80 1.72 -14.92
CA LEU A 130 7.96 0.40 -14.32
C LEU A 130 6.64 -0.36 -14.46
N PRO A 131 6.61 -1.54 -15.10
CA PRO A 131 5.42 -2.38 -15.14
C PRO A 131 5.10 -2.97 -13.76
N ASP A 132 3.82 -3.25 -13.53
CA ASP A 132 3.35 -3.98 -12.35
C ASP A 132 3.87 -5.43 -12.33
N ALA A 133 3.64 -6.15 -11.24
CA ALA A 133 4.06 -7.53 -11.09
C ALA A 133 3.32 -8.49 -12.02
N ALA A 134 2.11 -8.14 -12.47
CA ALA A 134 1.36 -8.90 -13.48
C ALA A 134 1.89 -8.68 -14.91
N GLY A 135 2.72 -7.66 -15.11
CA GLY A 135 3.30 -7.33 -16.41
C GLY A 135 2.31 -6.73 -17.41
N THR A 136 1.15 -6.25 -16.96
CA THR A 136 0.11 -5.68 -17.82
C THR A 136 -0.14 -4.20 -17.53
N GLY A 137 -0.03 -3.80 -16.26
CA GLY A 137 -0.18 -2.45 -15.76
C GLY A 137 1.15 -1.70 -15.60
N THR A 138 1.10 -0.62 -14.86
CA THR A 138 2.22 0.26 -14.54
C THR A 138 2.06 0.77 -13.12
N THR A 139 3.08 0.63 -12.29
CA THR A 139 3.08 1.15 -10.92
C THR A 139 3.81 2.48 -10.80
N LEU A 140 4.77 2.75 -11.70
CA LEU A 140 5.50 4.02 -11.73
C LEU A 140 5.68 4.50 -13.18
N LEU A 141 5.42 5.80 -13.41
CA LEU A 141 5.72 6.50 -14.66
C LEU A 141 6.53 7.76 -14.34
N ALA A 142 7.73 7.88 -14.90
CA ALA A 142 8.66 8.95 -14.63
C ALA A 142 8.83 9.86 -15.85
N ALA A 143 9.09 11.15 -15.59
CA ALA A 143 9.46 12.15 -16.60
C ALA A 143 10.54 13.06 -16.02
N SER A 144 11.70 13.04 -16.65
CA SER A 144 12.85 13.90 -16.35
C SER A 144 12.54 15.39 -16.60
N PRO A 145 13.35 16.31 -16.10
CA PRO A 145 13.16 17.75 -16.36
C PRO A 145 13.00 18.04 -17.86
N GLY A 146 12.06 18.92 -18.19
CA GLY A 146 11.75 19.26 -19.59
C GLY A 146 10.81 18.30 -20.32
N HIS A 147 10.52 17.14 -19.77
CA HIS A 147 9.60 16.18 -20.38
C HIS A 147 8.23 16.19 -19.69
N ALA A 148 7.15 16.12 -20.48
CA ALA A 148 5.79 15.98 -19.94
C ALA A 148 5.54 14.55 -19.46
N LEU A 149 4.85 14.37 -18.32
CA LEU A 149 4.56 13.05 -17.73
C LEU A 149 3.74 12.16 -18.68
N ARG A 150 2.70 12.70 -19.34
CA ARG A 150 1.81 12.00 -20.29
C ARG A 150 1.29 10.66 -19.75
N PRO A 151 0.53 10.65 -18.63
CA PRO A 151 0.04 9.42 -18.03
C PRO A 151 -1.03 8.77 -18.90
N LEU A 152 -0.93 7.43 -19.04
CA LEU A 152 -1.82 6.55 -19.78
C LEU A 152 -2.16 5.31 -18.94
N PHE A 153 -2.45 5.54 -17.65
CA PHE A 153 -2.85 4.49 -16.71
C PHE A 153 -4.26 3.99 -17.01
N GLY A 154 -4.52 2.72 -16.68
CA GLY A 154 -5.76 1.99 -16.90
C GLY A 154 -5.54 0.82 -17.86
N GLY A 155 -6.34 -0.23 -17.73
CA GLY A 155 -6.28 -1.42 -18.59
C GLY A 155 -4.85 -1.92 -18.85
N ALA A 156 -4.45 -2.00 -20.11
CA ALA A 156 -3.11 -2.43 -20.56
C ALA A 156 -2.11 -1.26 -20.56
N SER A 157 -1.94 -0.57 -19.41
CA SER A 157 -1.13 0.66 -19.33
C SER A 157 0.35 0.44 -19.67
N ARG A 158 0.92 -0.76 -19.43
CA ARG A 158 2.27 -1.11 -19.88
C ARG A 158 2.43 -0.93 -21.40
N ALA A 159 1.52 -1.50 -22.18
CA ALA A 159 1.55 -1.38 -23.63
C ALA A 159 1.32 0.08 -24.08
N ALA A 160 0.41 0.79 -23.44
CA ALA A 160 0.12 2.20 -23.75
C ALA A 160 1.33 3.11 -23.49
N HIS A 161 2.01 2.95 -22.33
CA HIS A 161 3.20 3.75 -22.01
C HIS A 161 4.35 3.45 -22.97
N ARG A 162 4.60 2.16 -23.30
CA ARG A 162 5.60 1.78 -24.31
C ARG A 162 5.29 2.39 -25.67
N ALA A 163 4.06 2.31 -26.14
CA ALA A 163 3.63 2.89 -27.41
C ALA A 163 3.75 4.42 -27.44
N SER A 164 3.68 5.09 -26.29
CA SER A 164 3.87 6.52 -26.15
C SER A 164 5.34 6.99 -26.18
N GLY A 165 6.29 6.06 -26.36
CA GLY A 165 7.72 6.33 -26.37
C GLY A 165 8.34 6.47 -24.98
N ALA A 166 7.72 5.97 -23.92
CA ALA A 166 8.36 5.83 -22.62
C ALA A 166 9.18 4.54 -22.57
N GLU A 167 10.40 4.61 -22.00
CA GLU A 167 11.30 3.47 -21.86
C GLU A 167 10.86 2.57 -20.71
N GLU A 168 10.87 1.26 -20.92
CA GLU A 168 10.51 0.30 -19.87
C GLU A 168 11.70 0.01 -18.94
N ILE A 169 11.53 0.25 -17.64
CA ILE A 169 12.53 -0.07 -16.63
C ILE A 169 12.54 -1.57 -16.36
N THR A 170 13.67 -2.22 -16.65
CA THR A 170 13.87 -3.68 -16.49
C THR A 170 14.71 -4.03 -15.26
N ALA A 171 14.82 -3.11 -14.29
CA ALA A 171 15.59 -3.33 -13.06
C ALA A 171 15.15 -4.61 -12.34
N ALA A 172 16.14 -5.40 -11.89
CA ALA A 172 15.95 -6.55 -11.01
C ALA A 172 15.81 -6.07 -9.54
N ASP A 173 15.32 -6.96 -8.68
CA ASP A 173 15.23 -6.74 -7.23
C ASP A 173 14.48 -5.44 -6.85
N VAL A 174 13.36 -5.16 -7.52
CA VAL A 174 12.47 -4.03 -7.25
C VAL A 174 11.00 -4.50 -7.12
N ASP A 175 10.81 -5.69 -6.59
CA ASP A 175 9.51 -6.36 -6.50
C ASP A 175 8.51 -5.56 -5.66
N SER A 176 8.97 -4.86 -4.62
CA SER A 176 8.11 -4.04 -3.79
C SER A 176 7.53 -2.81 -4.53
N VAL A 177 8.21 -2.32 -5.57
CA VAL A 177 7.73 -1.22 -6.42
C VAL A 177 6.77 -1.70 -7.49
N ARG A 178 6.80 -2.99 -7.84
CA ARG A 178 5.90 -3.63 -8.83
C ARG A 178 4.62 -4.17 -8.22
N ARG A 179 4.60 -4.43 -6.89
CA ARG A 179 3.53 -5.17 -6.22
C ARG A 179 2.45 -4.24 -5.70
N ASP A 180 1.56 -3.84 -6.59
CA ASP A 180 0.30 -3.22 -6.22
C ASP A 180 -0.71 -4.27 -5.72
N VAL A 181 -1.66 -3.84 -4.91
CA VAL A 181 -2.64 -4.71 -4.27
C VAL A 181 -4.04 -4.37 -4.76
N ASP A 182 -4.57 -5.16 -5.68
CA ASP A 182 -5.94 -5.05 -6.19
C ASP A 182 -6.85 -6.20 -5.74
N THR A 183 -6.28 -7.37 -5.50
CA THR A 183 -7.00 -8.60 -5.15
C THR A 183 -6.51 -9.19 -3.83
N ALA A 184 -7.22 -10.19 -3.31
CA ALA A 184 -6.78 -10.94 -2.12
C ALA A 184 -5.48 -11.72 -2.37
N GLU A 185 -5.20 -12.13 -3.61
CA GLU A 185 -3.96 -12.79 -3.98
C GLU A 185 -2.78 -11.80 -3.96
N ASP A 186 -2.98 -10.58 -4.49
CA ASP A 186 -1.98 -9.52 -4.41
C ASP A 186 -1.67 -9.15 -2.96
N LEU A 187 -2.70 -9.07 -2.11
CA LEU A 187 -2.51 -8.80 -0.68
C LEU A 187 -1.65 -9.88 -0.01
N ARG A 188 -1.92 -11.17 -0.29
CA ARG A 188 -1.09 -12.27 0.24
C ARG A 188 0.36 -12.16 -0.26
N ALA A 189 0.57 -11.86 -1.53
CA ALA A 189 1.89 -11.68 -2.09
C ALA A 189 2.62 -10.47 -1.48
N ALA A 190 1.92 -9.36 -1.24
CA ALA A 190 2.49 -8.20 -0.56
C ALA A 190 2.87 -8.51 0.91
N LEU A 191 2.04 -9.28 1.63
CA LEU A 191 2.33 -9.73 3.00
C LEU A 191 3.60 -10.60 3.05
N LEU A 192 3.81 -11.47 2.06
CA LEU A 192 5.03 -12.28 1.96
C LEU A 192 6.28 -11.44 1.66
N LEU A 193 6.14 -10.34 0.93
CA LEU A 193 7.23 -9.36 0.74
C LEU A 193 7.52 -8.55 2.01
N GLY A 194 6.58 -8.49 2.94
CA GLY A 194 6.62 -7.64 4.13
C GLY A 194 6.04 -6.26 3.85
N VAL A 195 4.83 -6.03 4.37
CA VAL A 195 4.12 -4.74 4.26
C VAL A 195 4.56 -3.77 5.35
N GLY A 196 4.28 -2.49 5.17
CA GLY A 196 4.53 -1.47 6.17
C GLY A 196 3.59 -1.56 7.38
N PRO A 197 3.86 -0.75 8.43
CA PRO A 197 3.20 -0.88 9.74
C PRO A 197 1.69 -0.62 9.69
N HIS A 198 1.22 0.29 8.84
CA HIS A 198 -0.21 0.60 8.72
C HIS A 198 -0.98 -0.60 8.15
N SER A 199 -0.48 -1.19 7.06
CA SER A 199 -1.09 -2.36 6.44
C SER A 199 -0.98 -3.61 7.31
N ALA A 200 0.16 -3.83 7.98
CA ALA A 200 0.36 -4.94 8.89
C ALA A 200 -0.65 -4.90 10.05
N THR A 201 -0.96 -3.70 10.56
CA THR A 201 -1.94 -3.52 11.63
C THR A 201 -3.36 -3.92 11.18
N LEU A 202 -3.76 -3.55 9.96
CA LEU A 202 -5.12 -3.80 9.45
C LEU A 202 -5.28 -5.15 8.75
N ALA A 203 -4.27 -5.57 7.98
CA ALA A 203 -4.32 -6.85 7.30
C ALA A 203 -4.35 -8.02 8.29
N GLY A 204 -3.84 -7.84 9.50
CA GLY A 204 -3.79 -8.78 10.62
C GLY A 204 -3.34 -10.16 10.15
N MET A 205 -2.38 -10.79 10.80
CA MET A 205 -2.08 -12.18 10.49
C MET A 205 -3.35 -13.02 10.68
N GLN A 206 -3.71 -13.82 9.68
CA GLN A 206 -4.78 -14.79 9.83
C GLN A 206 -4.24 -16.03 10.53
N ALA A 207 -5.05 -16.58 11.41
CA ALA A 207 -4.72 -17.79 12.13
C ALA A 207 -5.99 -18.61 12.36
N THR A 208 -5.82 -19.84 12.82
CA THR A 208 -6.93 -20.70 13.24
C THR A 208 -6.83 -20.89 14.75
N ALA A 209 -7.91 -20.65 15.48
CA ALA A 209 -7.98 -20.96 16.90
C ALA A 209 -7.66 -22.45 17.11
N TYR A 210 -6.65 -22.74 17.91
CA TYR A 210 -6.19 -24.12 18.16
C TYR A 210 -6.65 -24.61 19.53
N THR A 211 -6.31 -23.86 20.57
CA THR A 211 -6.78 -24.15 21.94
C THR A 211 -7.43 -22.90 22.52
N TYR A 212 -8.40 -23.11 23.43
CA TYR A 212 -9.03 -22.03 24.18
C TYR A 212 -9.57 -22.54 25.51
N SER A 213 -9.25 -21.83 26.58
CA SER A 213 -9.83 -22.02 27.90
C SER A 213 -10.74 -20.83 28.23
N ALA A 214 -12.02 -21.12 28.47
CA ALA A 214 -12.98 -20.07 28.86
C ALA A 214 -12.72 -19.53 30.27
N GLU A 215 -12.13 -20.34 31.15
CA GLU A 215 -11.79 -19.97 32.53
C GLU A 215 -10.68 -18.94 32.57
N THR A 216 -9.58 -19.16 31.81
CA THR A 216 -8.43 -18.29 31.78
C THR A 216 -8.49 -17.27 30.62
N ARG A 217 -9.44 -17.40 29.71
CA ARG A 217 -9.58 -16.61 28.46
C ARG A 217 -8.29 -16.57 27.63
N SER A 218 -7.53 -17.65 27.68
CA SER A 218 -6.24 -17.80 27.02
C SER A 218 -6.21 -19.08 26.18
N GLY A 219 -5.19 -19.21 25.34
CA GLY A 219 -5.03 -20.37 24.50
C GLY A 219 -3.91 -20.19 23.46
N SER A 220 -4.08 -20.82 22.31
CA SER A 220 -3.16 -20.68 21.19
C SER A 220 -3.91 -20.65 19.86
N VAL A 221 -3.29 -20.05 18.87
CA VAL A 221 -3.71 -20.09 17.48
C VAL A 221 -2.65 -20.78 16.64
N LEU A 222 -3.03 -21.38 15.53
CA LEU A 222 -2.11 -21.90 14.51
C LEU A 222 -2.04 -20.89 13.37
N LEU A 223 -0.84 -20.49 13.03
CA LEU A 223 -0.56 -19.75 11.79
C LEU A 223 -0.79 -20.66 10.58
N ASP A 224 -0.84 -20.09 9.38
CA ASP A 224 -1.08 -20.86 8.14
C ASP A 224 0.09 -21.83 7.81
N ASP A 225 1.27 -21.61 8.39
CA ASP A 225 2.43 -22.51 8.32
C ASP A 225 2.40 -23.63 9.39
N GLY A 226 1.34 -23.68 10.23
CA GLY A 226 1.19 -24.63 11.31
C GLY A 226 1.90 -24.26 12.62
N THR A 227 2.55 -23.10 12.70
CA THR A 227 3.23 -22.64 13.92
C THR A 227 2.20 -22.25 14.99
N PRO A 228 2.25 -22.84 16.20
CA PRO A 228 1.40 -22.43 17.29
C PRO A 228 1.91 -21.14 17.95
N VAL A 229 1.01 -20.17 18.17
CA VAL A 229 1.33 -18.91 18.85
C VAL A 229 0.38 -18.71 20.02
N PRO A 230 0.89 -18.51 21.26
CA PRO A 230 0.05 -18.35 22.44
C PRO A 230 -0.61 -16.97 22.48
N PHE A 231 -1.77 -16.89 23.13
CA PHE A 231 -2.44 -15.66 23.53
C PHE A 231 -2.92 -15.73 24.98
N ASP A 232 -2.96 -14.60 25.64
CA ASP A 232 -3.47 -14.42 26.99
C ASP A 232 -4.86 -13.76 27.02
N ALA A 233 -5.40 -13.59 28.22
CA ALA A 233 -6.70 -12.93 28.43
C ALA A 233 -6.71 -11.49 27.89
N ALA A 234 -5.60 -10.75 28.00
CA ALA A 234 -5.52 -9.38 27.53
C ALA A 234 -5.68 -9.29 26.00
N ALA A 235 -5.02 -10.21 25.26
CA ALA A 235 -5.16 -10.31 23.81
C ALA A 235 -6.59 -10.71 23.40
N PHE A 236 -7.22 -11.62 24.13
CA PHE A 236 -8.59 -12.05 23.90
C PHE A 236 -9.61 -10.93 24.13
N ASP A 237 -9.47 -10.22 25.26
CA ASP A 237 -10.36 -9.12 25.63
C ASP A 237 -10.21 -7.92 24.70
N ALA A 238 -8.98 -7.62 24.25
CA ALA A 238 -8.70 -6.56 23.27
C ALA A 238 -9.46 -6.77 21.95
N GLY A 239 -9.74 -8.02 21.56
CA GLY A 239 -10.51 -8.36 20.37
C GLY A 239 -12.02 -8.33 20.53
N GLY A 240 -12.54 -7.99 21.73
CA GLY A 240 -13.97 -7.92 22.01
C GLY A 240 -14.71 -9.28 21.96
N LEU A 241 -13.98 -10.38 22.04
CA LEU A 241 -14.54 -11.71 21.95
C LEU A 241 -15.21 -12.13 23.28
N ARG A 242 -16.32 -12.86 23.18
CA ARG A 242 -16.99 -13.49 24.33
C ARG A 242 -16.69 -14.98 24.42
N LEU A 243 -16.38 -15.60 23.30
CA LEU A 243 -16.10 -17.02 23.17
C LEU A 243 -15.25 -17.26 21.94
N LEU A 244 -14.34 -18.22 22.02
CA LEU A 244 -13.56 -18.71 20.89
C LEU A 244 -13.69 -20.24 20.83
N ARG A 245 -13.86 -20.80 19.62
CA ARG A 245 -13.92 -22.24 19.41
C ARG A 245 -12.73 -22.70 18.58
N PRO A 246 -12.08 -23.81 18.92
CA PRO A 246 -11.07 -24.42 18.07
C PRO A 246 -11.61 -24.60 16.62
N GLY A 247 -10.76 -24.32 15.65
CA GLY A 247 -11.09 -24.34 14.22
C GLY A 247 -11.66 -23.03 13.66
N GLN A 248 -12.01 -22.05 14.49
CA GLN A 248 -12.44 -20.74 14.00
C GLN A 248 -11.28 -19.96 13.39
N ARG A 249 -11.53 -19.33 12.25
CA ARG A 249 -10.57 -18.37 11.66
C ARG A 249 -10.62 -17.06 12.41
N VAL A 250 -9.45 -16.60 12.79
CA VAL A 250 -9.23 -15.37 13.56
C VAL A 250 -8.24 -14.49 12.85
N ARG A 251 -8.39 -13.19 13.05
CA ARG A 251 -7.38 -12.19 12.73
C ARG A 251 -6.63 -11.88 14.01
N ILE A 252 -5.31 -11.85 13.93
CA ILE A 252 -4.43 -11.65 15.07
C ILE A 252 -3.40 -10.55 14.80
N ARG A 253 -2.91 -9.92 15.86
CA ARG A 253 -1.67 -9.16 15.89
C ARG A 253 -0.71 -9.84 16.83
N THR A 254 0.57 -9.89 16.46
CA THR A 254 1.61 -10.53 17.27
C THR A 254 2.71 -9.55 17.61
N GLU A 255 3.37 -9.77 18.74
CA GLU A 255 4.62 -9.15 19.14
C GLU A 255 5.68 -10.21 19.36
N GLY A 256 6.97 -9.82 19.27
CA GLY A 256 8.11 -10.73 19.38
C GLY A 256 8.38 -11.50 18.08
N GLU A 257 9.52 -12.19 18.06
CA GLU A 257 9.98 -13.01 16.93
C GLU A 257 10.32 -14.42 17.39
N GLY A 258 10.28 -15.39 16.45
CA GLY A 258 10.65 -16.77 16.74
C GLY A 258 9.87 -17.37 17.90
N GLY A 259 10.56 -17.92 18.89
CA GLY A 259 9.99 -18.58 20.08
C GLY A 259 9.30 -17.62 21.06
N ASP A 260 9.62 -16.33 21.02
CA ASP A 260 9.02 -15.30 21.90
C ASP A 260 7.79 -14.62 21.28
N ARG A 261 7.35 -15.09 20.10
CA ARG A 261 6.16 -14.55 19.44
C ARG A 261 4.90 -14.87 20.25
N ARG A 262 4.11 -13.83 20.53
CA ARG A 262 2.81 -13.95 21.21
C ARG A 262 1.76 -13.12 20.50
N VAL A 263 0.50 -13.57 20.58
CA VAL A 263 -0.65 -12.77 20.11
C VAL A 263 -0.97 -11.70 21.15
N VAL A 264 -1.10 -10.45 20.71
CA VAL A 264 -1.49 -9.31 21.55
C VAL A 264 -2.90 -8.79 21.25
N PHE A 265 -3.51 -9.31 20.18
CA PHE A 265 -4.89 -9.01 19.79
C PHE A 265 -5.40 -10.16 18.92
N LEU A 266 -6.64 -10.63 19.16
CA LEU A 266 -7.31 -11.56 18.26
C LEU A 266 -8.82 -11.27 18.20
N THR A 267 -9.38 -11.36 17.01
CA THR A 267 -10.83 -11.22 16.78
C THR A 267 -11.29 -12.19 15.70
N LEU A 268 -12.60 -12.47 15.62
CA LEU A 268 -13.13 -13.27 14.52
C LEU A 268 -12.93 -12.55 13.20
N GLN A 269 -12.57 -13.28 12.15
CA GLN A 269 -12.36 -12.73 10.82
C GLN A 269 -13.56 -11.91 10.31
N THR A 270 -14.77 -12.20 10.79
CA THR A 270 -16.03 -11.55 10.39
C THR A 270 -16.43 -10.38 11.27
N PHE A 271 -15.72 -10.09 12.36
CA PHE A 271 -16.05 -8.98 13.24
C PHE A 271 -15.26 -7.70 12.84
N PRO A 272 -15.92 -6.53 12.88
CA PRO A 272 -15.19 -5.27 12.84
C PRO A 272 -14.30 -5.12 14.08
N ASP A 273 -13.21 -4.35 13.95
CA ASP A 273 -12.39 -4.01 15.12
C ASP A 273 -13.24 -3.22 16.13
N PRO A 274 -13.10 -3.48 17.43
CA PRO A 274 -13.72 -2.63 18.43
C PRO A 274 -13.21 -1.19 18.28
N VAL A 275 -14.13 -0.24 18.34
CA VAL A 275 -13.88 1.22 18.25
C VAL A 275 -13.09 1.69 19.46
#